data_82bb07fdc49b4cab5bb7d2d9d6cc292a
#
_entry.id   82bb07fdc49b4cab5bb7d2d9d6cc292a
#
_cell.length_a   1.000
_cell.length_b   1.000
_cell.length_c   1.000
_cell.angle_alpha   90.00
_cell.angle_beta   90.00
_cell.angle_gamma   90.00
#
_symmetry.space_group_name_H-M   'P 1'
#
loop_
_entity.id
_entity.type
_entity.pdbx_description
1 polymer ?
#
loop_
_entity_poly.entity_id
_entity_poly.type
_entity_poly.pdbx_seq_one_letter_code
_entity_poly.pdbx_strand_id
1 'polypeptide(L)'
;LMGSPYLIAHGMGKPVADAVTTVEFPESGTYHAYVRTFNWVAPWYDGEGPGRFSLRVGKRTLPEVLGNRGREWMWQYAGRVAVRKGPVEVSLTDLSGFDSRCDAVYFTRDQGDVPPADSGELAAFRRRMLHIPDTPQRVESFDFVVVGGGIAGMCAAVSASRWSTTVRCWAATTAPKSAYIWAVSSRSARTRGSGA
;
A
#
# COMPACT_ATOMS: atom_id res chain seq x y z
N LEU A 1 -9.27 -1.98 3.00
CA LEU A 1 -7.89 -1.74 2.52
C LEU A 1 -7.79 -2.04 1.03
N MET A 2 -6.85 -1.37 0.37
CA MET A 2 -6.55 -1.60 -1.06
C MET A 2 -5.79 -2.91 -1.32
N GLY A 3 -5.50 -3.70 -0.30
CA GLY A 3 -4.75 -4.96 -0.43
C GLY A 3 -3.23 -4.79 -0.46
N SER A 4 -2.75 -3.66 0.03
CA SER A 4 -1.34 -3.36 0.33
C SER A 4 -1.23 -2.77 1.74
N PRO A 5 -0.02 -2.69 2.33
CA PRO A 5 0.18 -1.95 3.56
C PRO A 5 -0.22 -0.48 3.39
N TYR A 6 -0.81 0.11 4.41
CA TYR A 6 -1.10 1.55 4.46
C TYR A 6 0.00 2.29 5.22
N LEU A 7 0.10 3.60 4.98
CA LEU A 7 1.00 4.48 5.74
C LEU A 7 0.34 4.91 7.05
N ILE A 8 1.15 5.00 8.10
CA ILE A 8 0.77 5.54 9.39
C ILE A 8 1.82 6.54 9.87
N ALA A 9 1.37 7.70 10.34
CA ALA A 9 2.24 8.74 10.90
C ALA A 9 2.24 8.66 12.44
N HIS A 10 3.15 7.85 12.98
CA HIS A 10 3.24 7.60 14.42
C HIS A 10 4.28 8.49 15.08
N GLY A 11 3.88 9.70 15.46
CA GLY A 11 4.76 10.73 16.04
C GLY A 11 4.57 10.99 17.52
N MET A 12 3.69 10.25 18.20
CA MET A 12 3.39 10.43 19.63
C MET A 12 3.01 11.88 19.96
N GLY A 13 2.18 12.50 19.12
CA GLY A 13 1.74 13.89 19.27
C GLY A 13 2.68 14.94 18.68
N LYS A 14 3.73 14.53 17.98
CA LYS A 14 4.61 15.43 17.23
C LYS A 14 4.54 15.07 15.75
N PRO A 15 4.28 16.02 14.86
CA PRO A 15 4.30 15.76 13.42
C PRO A 15 5.60 15.08 12.98
N VAL A 16 5.47 14.06 12.14
CA VAL A 16 6.60 13.33 11.55
C VAL A 16 6.99 13.94 10.21
N ALA A 17 8.11 13.50 9.66
CA ALA A 17 8.56 13.91 8.34
C ALA A 17 7.54 13.53 7.25
N ASP A 18 7.45 14.36 6.20
CA ASP A 18 6.58 14.11 5.05
C ASP A 18 6.87 12.76 4.39
N ALA A 19 5.80 12.03 4.05
CA ALA A 19 5.93 10.89 3.15
C ALA A 19 5.88 11.40 1.70
N VAL A 20 6.98 11.24 0.97
CA VAL A 20 7.16 11.85 -0.36
C VAL A 20 7.30 10.76 -1.42
N THR A 21 6.64 10.97 -2.57
CA THR A 21 6.78 10.14 -3.77
C THR A 21 6.69 11.00 -5.02
N THR A 22 7.02 10.41 -6.17
CA THR A 22 6.81 11.04 -7.48
C THR A 22 5.71 10.31 -8.22
N VAL A 23 4.75 11.05 -8.74
CA VAL A 23 3.64 10.54 -9.56
C VAL A 23 3.81 11.04 -10.98
N GLU A 24 3.73 10.14 -11.94
CA GLU A 24 3.76 10.48 -13.36
C GLU A 24 2.34 10.83 -13.84
N PHE A 25 2.12 12.09 -14.23
CA PHE A 25 0.84 12.53 -14.77
C PHE A 25 0.86 12.38 -16.30
N PRO A 26 -0.08 11.61 -16.89
CA PRO A 26 -0.08 11.34 -18.33
C PRO A 26 -0.39 12.55 -19.19
N GLU A 27 -1.13 13.51 -18.65
CA GLU A 27 -1.56 14.73 -19.34
C GLU A 27 -1.54 15.93 -18.42
N SER A 28 -1.37 17.13 -19.03
CA SER A 28 -1.57 18.40 -18.31
C SER A 28 -3.06 18.66 -18.11
N GLY A 29 -3.44 19.20 -16.96
CA GLY A 29 -4.84 19.56 -16.69
C GLY A 29 -5.13 19.73 -15.22
N THR A 30 -6.42 19.90 -14.92
CA THR A 30 -6.91 19.91 -13.54
C THR A 30 -7.30 18.51 -13.13
N TYR A 31 -6.78 18.07 -11.99
CA TYR A 31 -7.09 16.79 -11.39
C TYR A 31 -7.78 16.97 -10.04
N HIS A 32 -8.73 16.11 -9.77
CA HIS A 32 -9.38 15.91 -8.49
C HIS A 32 -8.65 14.82 -7.73
N ALA A 33 -8.34 15.07 -6.47
CA ALA A 33 -7.61 14.14 -5.62
C ALA A 33 -8.53 13.54 -4.56
N TYR A 34 -8.54 12.22 -4.48
CA TYR A 34 -9.23 11.44 -3.44
C TYR A 34 -8.18 10.67 -2.64
N VAL A 35 -8.31 10.66 -1.32
CA VAL A 35 -7.40 9.94 -0.43
C VAL A 35 -8.19 8.93 0.39
N ARG A 36 -7.77 7.67 0.34
CA ARG A 36 -8.36 6.63 1.17
C ARG A 36 -7.71 6.66 2.53
N THR A 37 -8.52 6.94 3.53
CA THR A 37 -8.06 7.19 4.89
C THR A 37 -9.01 6.61 5.93
N PHE A 38 -8.58 6.59 7.19
CA PHE A 38 -9.33 6.05 8.31
C PHE A 38 -9.13 6.91 9.56
N ASN A 39 -10.25 7.34 10.16
CA ASN A 39 -10.25 7.93 11.48
C ASN A 39 -10.15 6.81 12.54
N TRP A 40 -8.96 6.56 13.03
CA TRP A 40 -8.68 5.40 13.87
C TRP A 40 -9.36 5.41 15.23
N VAL A 41 -9.79 6.57 15.73
CA VAL A 41 -10.52 6.67 17.01
C VAL A 41 -12.03 6.42 16.86
N ALA A 42 -12.54 6.36 15.63
CA ALA A 42 -13.97 6.25 15.34
C ALA A 42 -14.70 5.08 16.02
N PRO A 43 -14.07 3.92 16.30
CA PRO A 43 -14.72 2.85 17.07
C PRO A 43 -15.08 3.25 18.49
N TRP A 44 -14.40 4.23 19.07
CA TRP A 44 -14.54 4.63 20.49
C TRP A 44 -15.00 6.09 20.67
N TYR A 45 -14.92 6.90 19.63
CA TYR A 45 -15.17 8.34 19.72
C TYR A 45 -15.95 8.85 18.49
N ASP A 46 -17.10 9.48 18.76
CA ASP A 46 -17.93 10.13 17.74
C ASP A 46 -17.49 11.59 17.58
N GLY A 47 -16.61 11.85 16.65
CA GLY A 47 -16.12 13.20 16.38
C GLY A 47 -14.93 13.20 15.43
N GLU A 48 -14.33 14.36 15.24
CA GLU A 48 -13.10 14.49 14.48
C GLU A 48 -11.93 13.88 15.24
N GLY A 49 -11.26 12.91 14.59
CA GLY A 49 -10.12 12.23 15.19
C GLY A 49 -8.85 13.08 15.23
N PRO A 50 -7.88 12.69 16.05
CA PRO A 50 -6.60 13.39 16.18
C PRO A 50 -5.65 13.16 15.00
N GLY A 51 -5.81 12.06 14.26
CA GLY A 51 -4.94 11.71 13.13
C GLY A 51 -5.20 12.57 11.91
N ARG A 52 -4.48 13.68 11.76
CA ARG A 52 -4.70 14.70 10.73
C ARG A 52 -3.49 14.84 9.83
N PHE A 53 -3.72 14.91 8.53
CA PHE A 53 -2.68 15.19 7.55
C PHE A 53 -3.25 15.97 6.36
N SER A 54 -2.38 16.52 5.51
CA SER A 54 -2.74 17.17 4.27
C SER A 54 -2.03 16.51 3.08
N LEU A 55 -2.61 16.68 1.88
CA LEU A 55 -2.02 16.26 0.62
C LEU A 55 -1.39 17.46 -0.08
N ARG A 56 -0.12 17.36 -0.44
CA ARG A 56 0.58 18.34 -1.25
C ARG A 56 0.94 17.75 -2.62
N VAL A 57 0.70 18.50 -3.67
CA VAL A 57 1.01 18.13 -5.06
C VAL A 57 1.89 19.22 -5.68
N GLY A 58 3.13 18.91 -5.94
CA GLY A 58 4.15 19.88 -6.28
C GLY A 58 4.31 20.89 -5.17
N LYS A 59 4.10 22.17 -5.51
CA LYS A 59 4.20 23.29 -4.55
C LYS A 59 2.86 23.62 -3.86
N ARG A 60 1.77 22.92 -4.19
CA ARG A 60 0.43 23.28 -3.71
C ARG A 60 -0.08 22.28 -2.69
N THR A 61 -0.30 22.72 -1.47
CA THR A 61 -1.06 21.98 -0.46
C THR A 61 -2.55 22.10 -0.79
N LEU A 62 -3.26 20.97 -0.81
CA LEU A 62 -4.70 20.92 -1.02
C LEU A 62 -5.44 21.33 0.26
N PRO A 63 -6.66 21.92 0.12
CA PRO A 63 -7.29 22.63 1.22
C PRO A 63 -7.84 21.74 2.34
N GLU A 64 -8.13 20.47 2.03
CA GLU A 64 -8.82 19.60 2.99
C GLU A 64 -7.86 18.95 4.00
N VAL A 65 -8.30 18.91 5.25
CA VAL A 65 -7.69 18.09 6.29
C VAL A 65 -8.24 16.68 6.20
N LEU A 66 -7.34 15.73 6.17
CA LEU A 66 -7.61 14.32 5.92
C LEU A 66 -7.36 13.47 7.16
N GLY A 67 -8.01 12.31 7.24
CA GLY A 67 -7.75 11.29 8.28
C GLY A 67 -8.54 11.45 9.57
N ASN A 68 -9.28 12.53 9.74
CA ASN A 68 -9.97 12.88 10.99
C ASN A 68 -11.48 12.60 10.99
N ARG A 69 -12.05 12.12 9.87
CA ARG A 69 -13.50 11.94 9.69
C ARG A 69 -13.89 10.53 9.32
N GLY A 70 -15.18 10.22 9.52
CA GLY A 70 -15.77 8.93 9.16
C GLY A 70 -15.53 7.86 10.22
N ARG A 71 -16.24 6.72 10.09
CA ARG A 71 -16.19 5.58 11.03
C ARG A 71 -15.49 4.35 10.45
N GLU A 72 -15.22 4.37 9.14
CA GLU A 72 -14.60 3.28 8.39
C GLU A 72 -13.54 3.81 7.44
N TRP A 73 -12.82 2.92 6.77
CA TRP A 73 -12.00 3.29 5.65
C TRP A 73 -12.84 3.90 4.54
N MET A 74 -12.56 5.14 4.20
CA MET A 74 -13.33 5.89 3.20
C MET A 74 -12.44 6.71 2.30
N TRP A 75 -12.97 7.10 1.14
CA TRP A 75 -12.35 8.08 0.28
C TRP A 75 -12.79 9.48 0.70
N GLN A 76 -11.81 10.32 1.04
CA GLN A 76 -12.02 11.74 1.28
C GLN A 76 -11.54 12.54 0.07
N TYR A 77 -12.35 13.48 -0.36
CA TYR A 77 -11.95 14.43 -1.39
C TYR A 77 -10.96 15.44 -0.81
N ALA A 78 -9.74 15.49 -1.34
CA ALA A 78 -8.69 16.37 -0.85
C ALA A 78 -8.70 17.75 -1.53
N GLY A 79 -9.31 17.84 -2.71
CA GLY A 79 -9.36 19.07 -3.49
C GLY A 79 -8.97 18.85 -4.95
N ARG A 80 -8.79 19.97 -5.66
CA ARG A 80 -8.36 19.99 -7.07
C ARG A 80 -7.02 20.71 -7.25
N VAL A 81 -6.24 20.25 -8.21
CA VAL A 81 -4.93 20.81 -8.54
C VAL A 81 -4.67 20.80 -10.04
N ALA A 82 -4.14 21.88 -10.56
CA ALA A 82 -3.63 21.93 -11.92
C ALA A 82 -2.18 21.41 -11.93
N VAL A 83 -1.93 20.42 -12.79
CA VAL A 83 -0.59 19.84 -12.99
C VAL A 83 -0.19 19.89 -14.45
N ARG A 84 1.12 19.84 -14.71
CA ARG A 84 1.67 19.61 -16.05
C ARG A 84 1.89 18.11 -16.25
N LYS A 85 1.85 17.66 -17.50
CA LYS A 85 2.27 16.31 -17.87
C LYS A 85 3.70 16.05 -17.39
N GLY A 86 3.94 14.84 -16.88
CA GLY A 86 5.25 14.37 -16.41
C GLY A 86 5.30 14.14 -14.89
N PRO A 87 6.50 13.97 -14.36
CA PRO A 87 6.69 13.65 -12.94
C PRO A 87 6.38 14.87 -12.06
N VAL A 88 5.56 14.63 -11.04
CA VAL A 88 5.21 15.62 -10.02
C VAL A 88 5.41 15.01 -8.64
N GLU A 89 6.09 15.73 -7.77
CA GLU A 89 6.22 15.34 -6.38
C GLU A 89 4.87 15.41 -5.67
N VAL A 90 4.52 14.35 -4.96
CA VAL A 90 3.32 14.26 -4.13
C VAL A 90 3.75 13.90 -2.73
N SER A 91 3.26 14.62 -1.73
CA SER A 91 3.58 14.34 -0.34
C SER A 91 2.37 14.38 0.56
N LEU A 92 2.43 13.54 1.60
CA LEU A 92 1.52 13.59 2.74
C LEU A 92 2.25 14.28 3.88
N THR A 93 1.70 15.40 4.34
CA THR A 93 2.25 16.17 5.45
C THR A 93 1.42 15.89 6.70
N ASP A 94 2.05 15.27 7.68
CA ASP A 94 1.43 15.00 8.98
C ASP A 94 1.24 16.30 9.77
N LEU A 95 0.05 16.48 10.34
CA LEU A 95 -0.31 17.69 11.07
C LEU A 95 -0.38 17.50 12.59
N SER A 96 -0.31 16.26 13.06
CA SER A 96 -0.61 15.98 14.44
C SER A 96 0.31 14.97 15.14
N GLY A 97 0.92 14.06 14.39
CA GLY A 97 1.69 12.95 14.96
C GLY A 97 0.84 11.89 15.67
N PHE A 98 -0.49 11.91 15.47
CA PHE A 98 -1.43 11.00 16.11
C PHE A 98 -2.03 9.99 15.13
N ASP A 99 -1.16 9.16 14.56
CA ASP A 99 -1.52 7.96 13.80
C ASP A 99 -2.45 8.23 12.61
N SER A 100 -2.21 9.34 11.90
CA SER A 100 -2.90 9.59 10.63
C SER A 100 -2.63 8.45 9.65
N ARG A 101 -3.66 8.00 8.92
CA ARG A 101 -3.60 6.80 8.08
C ARG A 101 -3.99 7.08 6.65
N CYS A 102 -3.13 6.67 5.73
CA CYS A 102 -3.35 6.77 4.29
C CYS A 102 -3.13 5.41 3.62
N ASP A 103 -4.15 4.88 2.96
CA ASP A 103 -4.11 3.60 2.23
C ASP A 103 -3.81 3.81 0.75
N ALA A 104 -4.40 4.85 0.14
CA ALA A 104 -4.19 5.17 -1.27
C ALA A 104 -4.50 6.63 -1.58
N VAL A 105 -3.91 7.13 -2.66
CA VAL A 105 -4.24 8.41 -3.29
C VAL A 105 -4.65 8.13 -4.73
N TYR A 106 -5.77 8.73 -5.16
CA TYR A 106 -6.30 8.60 -6.50
C TYR A 106 -6.48 9.98 -7.14
N PHE A 107 -6.00 10.12 -8.36
CA PHE A 107 -6.15 11.35 -9.15
C PHE A 107 -7.01 11.07 -10.38
N THR A 108 -8.04 11.88 -10.60
CA THR A 108 -8.90 11.81 -11.78
C THR A 108 -9.16 13.19 -12.35
N ARG A 109 -9.48 13.27 -13.64
CA ARG A 109 -9.89 14.53 -14.29
C ARG A 109 -11.40 14.78 -14.16
N ASP A 110 -12.15 13.77 -13.76
CA ASP A 110 -13.59 13.85 -13.53
C ASP A 110 -13.89 13.79 -12.02
N GLN A 111 -14.51 14.85 -11.50
CA GLN A 111 -14.92 14.90 -10.10
C GLN A 111 -15.97 13.84 -9.75
N GLY A 112 -16.76 13.42 -10.72
CA GLY A 112 -17.78 12.37 -10.53
C GLY A 112 -17.20 10.96 -10.46
N ASP A 113 -15.95 10.77 -10.89
CA ASP A 113 -15.25 9.49 -10.86
C ASP A 113 -14.69 9.21 -9.45
N VAL A 114 -15.61 8.97 -8.50
CA VAL A 114 -15.28 8.63 -7.12
C VAL A 114 -14.93 7.15 -7.02
N PRO A 115 -13.76 6.79 -6.45
CA PRO A 115 -13.40 5.39 -6.31
C PRO A 115 -14.38 4.62 -5.41
N PRO A 116 -14.62 3.34 -5.67
CA PRO A 116 -15.58 2.53 -4.92
C PRO A 116 -15.16 2.35 -3.46
N ALA A 117 -16.15 2.26 -2.57
CA ALA A 117 -15.95 2.02 -1.14
C ALA A 117 -16.08 0.53 -0.78
N ASP A 118 -16.93 -0.21 -1.49
CA ASP A 118 -17.14 -1.65 -1.27
C ASP A 118 -15.89 -2.48 -1.52
N SER A 119 -15.67 -3.49 -0.70
CA SER A 119 -14.43 -4.28 -0.73
C SER A 119 -14.24 -5.09 -2.02
N GLY A 120 -15.31 -5.61 -2.61
CA GLY A 120 -15.27 -6.37 -3.86
C GLY A 120 -14.97 -5.47 -5.05
N GLU A 121 -15.69 -4.36 -5.15
CA GLU A 121 -15.48 -3.35 -6.19
C GLU A 121 -14.11 -2.68 -6.06
N LEU A 122 -13.65 -2.47 -4.82
CA LEU A 122 -12.33 -1.89 -4.54
C LEU A 122 -11.19 -2.79 -5.05
N ALA A 123 -11.32 -4.10 -4.89
CA ALA A 123 -10.33 -5.06 -5.42
C ALA A 123 -10.27 -5.02 -6.95
N ALA A 124 -11.43 -4.97 -7.62
CA ALA A 124 -11.52 -4.82 -9.07
C ALA A 124 -10.97 -3.47 -9.53
N PHE A 125 -11.30 -2.39 -8.83
CA PHE A 125 -10.76 -1.05 -9.09
C PHE A 125 -9.24 -1.05 -8.99
N ARG A 126 -8.67 -1.61 -7.91
CA ARG A 126 -7.22 -1.71 -7.72
C ARG A 126 -6.55 -2.47 -8.87
N ARG A 127 -7.10 -3.62 -9.27
CA ARG A 127 -6.56 -4.42 -10.38
C ARG A 127 -6.52 -3.61 -11.68
N ARG A 128 -7.60 -2.89 -11.98
CA ARG A 128 -7.68 -2.02 -13.16
C ARG A 128 -6.65 -0.90 -13.13
N MET A 129 -6.52 -0.19 -12.00
CA MET A 129 -5.57 0.93 -11.85
C MET A 129 -4.11 0.50 -11.91
N LEU A 130 -3.79 -0.69 -11.42
CA LEU A 130 -2.44 -1.25 -11.44
C LEU A 130 -2.17 -2.11 -12.69
N HIS A 131 -3.12 -2.17 -13.63
CA HIS A 131 -3.03 -3.01 -14.83
C HIS A 131 -2.68 -4.48 -14.51
N ILE A 132 -3.20 -5.00 -13.39
CA ILE A 132 -2.99 -6.39 -12.99
C ILE A 132 -3.87 -7.28 -13.86
N PRO A 133 -3.31 -8.21 -14.63
CA PRO A 133 -4.09 -9.08 -15.50
C PRO A 133 -5.03 -9.99 -14.70
N ASP A 134 -6.17 -10.35 -15.28
CA ASP A 134 -7.13 -11.26 -14.67
C ASP A 134 -6.57 -12.66 -14.52
N THR A 135 -5.73 -13.06 -15.45
CA THR A 135 -5.04 -14.35 -15.41
C THR A 135 -3.59 -14.13 -15.03
N PRO A 136 -3.05 -14.86 -14.05
CA PRO A 136 -1.63 -14.78 -13.71
C PRO A 136 -0.76 -15.07 -14.93
N GLN A 137 0.25 -14.24 -15.19
CA GLN A 137 1.22 -14.48 -16.29
C GLN A 137 2.07 -15.73 -16.04
N ARG A 138 2.24 -16.09 -14.77
CA ARG A 138 3.01 -17.27 -14.37
C ARG A 138 2.34 -17.94 -13.18
N VAL A 139 2.13 -19.24 -13.31
CA VAL A 139 1.65 -20.11 -12.24
C VAL A 139 2.73 -21.14 -11.94
N GLU A 140 3.12 -21.27 -10.69
CA GLU A 140 4.08 -22.24 -10.24
C GLU A 140 3.44 -23.07 -9.12
N SER A 141 3.82 -24.34 -9.04
CA SER A 141 3.40 -25.23 -7.96
C SER A 141 4.54 -25.42 -6.96
N PHE A 142 4.22 -25.32 -5.70
CA PHE A 142 5.16 -25.50 -4.59
C PHE A 142 4.52 -26.42 -3.55
N ASP A 143 5.34 -27.23 -2.88
CA ASP A 143 4.88 -28.05 -1.76
C ASP A 143 4.47 -27.17 -0.58
N PHE A 144 5.14 -26.03 -0.42
CA PHE A 144 4.91 -25.12 0.68
C PHE A 144 5.12 -23.67 0.29
N VAL A 145 4.18 -22.81 0.64
CA VAL A 145 4.26 -21.36 0.42
C VAL A 145 4.09 -20.62 1.75
N VAL A 146 5.06 -19.81 2.10
CA VAL A 146 5.00 -18.93 3.27
C VAL A 146 4.78 -17.48 2.81
N VAL A 147 3.68 -16.87 3.25
CA VAL A 147 3.37 -15.46 2.97
C VAL A 147 3.63 -14.64 4.22
N GLY A 148 4.66 -13.81 4.17
CA GLY A 148 5.09 -12.94 5.25
C GLY A 148 6.54 -13.16 5.64
N GLY A 149 7.31 -12.05 5.73
CA GLY A 149 8.75 -12.04 6.03
C GLY A 149 9.10 -11.65 7.46
N GLY A 150 8.13 -11.63 8.36
CA GLY A 150 8.40 -11.46 9.79
C GLY A 150 9.03 -12.70 10.42
N ILE A 151 9.39 -12.63 11.69
CA ILE A 151 10.05 -13.72 12.42
C ILE A 151 9.29 -15.04 12.28
N ALA A 152 7.97 -15.03 12.43
CA ALA A 152 7.13 -16.22 12.29
C ALA A 152 7.22 -16.84 10.88
N GLY A 153 7.15 -16.02 9.82
CA GLY A 153 7.28 -16.47 8.44
C GLY A 153 8.67 -17.04 8.14
N MET A 154 9.72 -16.40 8.64
CA MET A 154 11.09 -16.91 8.51
C MET A 154 11.25 -18.28 9.23
N CYS A 155 10.75 -18.40 10.45
CA CYS A 155 10.79 -19.68 11.18
C CYS A 155 9.99 -20.76 10.44
N ALA A 156 8.81 -20.43 9.92
CA ALA A 156 8.00 -21.36 9.13
C ALA A 156 8.74 -21.83 7.87
N ALA A 157 9.38 -20.90 7.13
CA ALA A 157 10.16 -21.23 5.93
C ALA A 157 11.34 -22.14 6.24
N VAL A 158 12.10 -21.84 7.29
CA VAL A 158 13.23 -22.67 7.73
C VAL A 158 12.76 -24.06 8.18
N SER A 159 11.67 -24.14 8.91
CA SER A 159 11.10 -25.43 9.34
C SER A 159 10.59 -26.24 8.16
N ALA A 160 9.85 -25.61 7.25
CA ALA A 160 9.31 -26.28 6.05
C ALA A 160 10.43 -26.75 5.10
N SER A 161 11.57 -26.06 5.02
CA SER A 161 12.70 -26.49 4.18
C SER A 161 13.33 -27.82 4.58
N ARG A 162 13.05 -28.32 5.80
CA ARG A 162 13.47 -29.65 6.25
C ARG A 162 12.60 -30.77 5.69
N TRP A 163 11.39 -30.46 5.27
CA TRP A 163 10.38 -31.44 4.84
C TRP A 163 10.03 -31.33 3.36
N SER A 164 10.43 -30.25 2.72
CA SER A 164 10.10 -29.96 1.32
C SER A 164 11.33 -29.52 0.54
N THR A 165 11.38 -29.93 -0.72
CA THR A 165 12.46 -29.57 -1.65
C THR A 165 12.29 -28.16 -2.20
N THR A 166 11.09 -27.57 -2.09
CA THR A 166 10.79 -26.26 -2.66
C THR A 166 9.92 -25.45 -1.72
N VAL A 167 10.52 -24.51 -1.01
CA VAL A 167 9.82 -23.53 -0.15
C VAL A 167 9.94 -22.15 -0.78
N ARG A 168 8.82 -21.47 -0.96
CA ARG A 168 8.83 -20.06 -1.33
C ARG A 168 8.27 -19.20 -0.21
N CYS A 169 9.04 -18.21 0.20
CA CYS A 169 8.62 -17.22 1.19
C CYS A 169 8.41 -15.88 0.48
N TRP A 170 7.23 -15.29 0.66
CA TRP A 170 6.92 -13.94 0.21
C TRP A 170 6.94 -13.00 1.41
N ALA A 171 7.89 -12.08 1.45
CA ALA A 171 7.96 -11.01 2.42
C ALA A 171 7.50 -9.69 1.81
N ALA A 172 6.42 -9.12 2.33
CA ALA A 172 6.11 -7.71 2.14
C ALA A 172 6.80 -6.94 3.27
N THR A 173 7.82 -6.16 2.96
CA THR A 173 8.38 -5.22 3.94
C THR A 173 7.59 -3.91 3.89
N THR A 174 7.44 -3.26 5.03
CA THR A 174 6.84 -1.93 5.15
C THR A 174 7.70 -0.82 4.52
N ALA A 175 8.86 -1.16 3.97
CA ALA A 175 9.70 -0.23 3.24
C ALA A 175 9.16 0.00 1.81
N PRO A 176 9.12 1.25 1.33
CA PRO A 176 8.26 1.67 0.20
C PRO A 176 8.68 1.21 -1.20
N LYS A 177 9.60 0.29 -1.40
CA LYS A 177 10.08 0.00 -2.76
C LYS A 177 10.34 -1.45 -3.16
N SER A 178 10.11 -2.47 -2.34
CA SER A 178 10.42 -3.84 -2.79
C SER A 178 9.60 -4.91 -2.07
N ALA A 179 8.82 -5.65 -2.82
CA ALA A 179 8.41 -6.98 -2.40
C ALA A 179 9.64 -7.89 -2.58
N TYR A 180 10.24 -8.36 -1.49
CA TYR A 180 11.34 -9.30 -1.56
C TYR A 180 10.80 -10.72 -1.58
N ILE A 181 11.11 -11.45 -2.66
CA ILE A 181 10.85 -12.87 -2.76
C ILE A 181 12.14 -13.59 -2.35
N TRP A 182 12.12 -14.32 -1.24
CA TRP A 182 13.20 -15.20 -0.84
C TRP A 182 12.84 -16.63 -1.22
N ALA A 183 13.60 -17.22 -2.13
CA ALA A 183 13.51 -18.63 -2.42
C ALA A 183 14.67 -19.35 -1.73
N VAL A 184 14.35 -20.26 -0.83
CA VAL A 184 15.33 -21.17 -0.23
C VAL A 184 15.23 -22.49 -0.97
N SER A 185 16.20 -22.79 -1.85
CA SER A 185 16.32 -24.07 -2.52
C SER A 185 17.31 -24.94 -1.74
N SER A 186 16.83 -25.98 -1.11
CA SER A 186 17.68 -27.04 -0.56
C SER A 186 17.92 -28.13 -1.62
N ARG A 187 18.69 -27.82 -2.67
CA ARG A 187 19.24 -28.89 -3.50
C ARG A 187 20.37 -29.56 -2.73
N SER A 188 20.08 -30.61 -1.99
CA SER A 188 21.10 -31.59 -1.66
C SER A 188 21.44 -32.35 -2.94
N ALA A 189 22.66 -32.19 -3.41
CA ALA A 189 23.20 -33.03 -4.47
C ALA A 189 23.13 -34.49 -3.96
N ARG A 190 22.19 -35.29 -4.48
CA ARG A 190 22.31 -36.74 -4.39
C ARG A 190 23.49 -37.10 -5.29
N THR A 191 24.64 -37.35 -4.68
CA THR A 191 25.71 -38.14 -5.29
C THR A 191 25.12 -39.50 -5.62
N ARG A 192 24.92 -39.75 -6.93
CA ARG A 192 24.71 -41.13 -7.39
C ARG A 192 26.01 -41.88 -7.08
N GLY A 193 25.97 -42.75 -6.08
CA GLY A 193 26.98 -43.74 -5.89
C GLY A 193 26.96 -44.65 -7.10
N SER A 194 28.02 -44.64 -7.89
CA SER A 194 28.35 -45.68 -8.86
C SER A 194 28.66 -46.93 -8.08
N GLY A 195 27.70 -47.87 -8.00
CA GLY A 195 27.96 -49.22 -7.59
C GLY A 195 28.51 -49.98 -8.79
N ALA A 196 29.68 -50.54 -8.63
CA ALA A 196 30.23 -51.60 -9.45
C ALA A 196 29.51 -52.92 -9.15
#